data_bd9f5829631e6326ad4cb770c8cad11d
#
_entry.id   bd9f5829631e6326ad4cb770c8cad11d
#
_cell.length_a   1.000
_cell.length_b   1.000
_cell.length_c   1.000
_cell.angle_alpha   90.00
_cell.angle_beta   90.00
_cell.angle_gamma   90.00
#
_symmetry.space_group_name_H-M   'P 1'
#
loop_
_entity.id
_entity.type
_entity.pdbx_description
1 polymer ?
#
loop_
_entity_poly.entity_id
_entity_poly.type
_entity_poly.pdbx_seq_one_letter_code
_entity_poly.pdbx_strand_id
1 'polypeptide(L)'
;MEITSHTNTRRKDRMSYEQVFSINGGNRPPQAPDLEENVLGALMLDPNALNTAIELLHEEYFYKPEHQVIFRAIHKLFELNQPVDILTVTTQLRQTGELEAAGGAYHISELTSHVVSAAHIEYYSRVLSEKYISRELIRISTETITNAYDETTDVVDLLDKTEQRLMDINDKNFRTDFHPLGDLVHEATQQINDAATDDGSQNTVVSGFTDLDRLTAGFRPGTLVILAARPAMGKTAFALSMARNIAVDSKKAVAFFSLEMTGVELAMRLISGEAQLAGDKLKRGELNPWEQQQLATRTQALNEAKLFIDDTPQLTIYELRAKCRRLKQHHDIQMVFIDYLQLMSAGSDMMTRGGNREQEISTISRQLKALSKELGIPVLAMSQLSRAVETRGGTKEPMLSDLRESGAIEQDADIVMFIYRPEYYGIKEDNDGSTIGMADIILAKHRSGGTGRVRLRFQGQYARFTNPEFLTNEQVNNNMLPQNTGFDESGAPTMLIDSKINRKNDGLEFATGLPNDEPPF
;
A
#
# COMPACT_ATOMS: atom_id res chain seq x y z
N MET A 1 22.57 39.25 24.54
CA MET A 1 23.38 39.06 23.34
C MET A 1 23.01 37.76 22.71
N GLU A 2 22.52 37.88 21.46
CA GLU A 2 22.36 36.85 20.43
C GLU A 2 21.39 35.70 20.66
N ILE A 3 20.11 35.98 20.39
CA ILE A 3 19.16 35.01 19.82
C ILE A 3 18.55 35.69 18.59
N THR A 4 19.23 35.63 17.46
CA THR A 4 18.66 35.97 16.14
C THR A 4 19.50 35.26 15.09
N SER A 5 19.02 34.12 14.56
CA SER A 5 19.33 33.64 13.20
C SER A 5 18.91 32.19 12.96
N HIS A 6 17.61 31.84 12.97
CA HIS A 6 17.17 30.55 12.40
C HIS A 6 15.92 30.59 11.53
N THR A 7 15.47 31.78 11.13
CA THR A 7 14.26 31.93 10.28
C THR A 7 14.54 32.34 8.83
N ASN A 8 15.81 32.41 8.40
CA ASN A 8 16.12 33.02 7.08
C ASN A 8 16.62 32.05 6.01
N THR A 9 16.63 30.74 6.25
CA THR A 9 17.18 29.76 5.29
C THR A 9 16.12 29.18 4.33
N ARG A 10 14.83 29.32 4.62
CA ARG A 10 13.74 28.81 3.76
C ARG A 10 13.29 29.77 2.64
N ARG A 11 13.76 31.00 2.61
CA ARG A 11 13.37 32.03 1.62
C ARG A 11 14.30 32.17 0.41
N LYS A 12 15.47 31.50 0.41
CA LYS A 12 16.50 31.72 -0.63
C LYS A 12 16.32 30.89 -1.91
N ASP A 13 15.49 29.86 -1.92
CA ASP A 13 15.38 28.93 -3.06
C ASP A 13 14.09 29.10 -3.90
N ARG A 14 13.25 30.09 -3.60
CA ARG A 14 12.06 30.38 -4.43
C ARG A 14 12.30 31.62 -5.27
N MET A 15 12.27 31.48 -6.60
CA MET A 15 12.22 32.64 -7.53
C MET A 15 11.01 33.51 -7.19
N SER A 16 11.22 34.83 -7.14
CA SER A 16 10.11 35.76 -6.97
C SER A 16 9.25 35.82 -8.24
N TYR A 17 7.96 36.12 -8.09
CA TYR A 17 7.07 36.26 -9.26
C TYR A 17 7.55 37.31 -10.25
N GLU A 18 8.30 38.33 -9.80
CA GLU A 18 8.91 39.34 -10.66
C GLU A 18 10.02 38.76 -11.55
N GLN A 19 10.82 37.83 -11.02
CA GLN A 19 11.85 37.13 -11.80
C GLN A 19 11.21 36.21 -12.85
N VAL A 20 10.14 35.50 -12.50
CA VAL A 20 9.37 34.65 -13.41
C VAL A 20 8.72 35.47 -14.52
N PHE A 21 8.23 36.68 -14.20
CA PHE A 21 7.65 37.61 -15.16
C PHE A 21 8.64 38.07 -16.21
N SER A 22 9.88 38.36 -15.82
CA SER A 22 10.94 38.78 -16.75
C SER A 22 11.35 37.69 -17.75
N ILE A 23 11.30 36.43 -17.34
CA ILE A 23 11.67 35.29 -18.20
C ILE A 23 10.54 34.92 -19.17
N ASN A 24 9.27 35.10 -18.81
CA ASN A 24 8.10 34.72 -19.61
C ASN A 24 7.61 35.79 -20.61
N GLY A 25 8.47 36.64 -21.08
CA GLY A 25 8.15 37.62 -22.15
C GLY A 25 7.11 38.67 -21.76
N GLY A 26 6.96 38.96 -20.46
CA GLY A 26 6.09 40.03 -19.96
C GLY A 26 4.62 39.66 -19.79
N ASN A 27 4.25 38.40 -19.89
CA ASN A 27 2.89 37.93 -19.59
C ASN A 27 2.57 38.08 -18.10
N ARG A 28 1.43 38.70 -17.77
CA ARG A 28 0.99 38.81 -16.36
C ARG A 28 0.68 37.43 -15.77
N PRO A 29 1.13 37.13 -14.51
CA PRO A 29 0.76 35.89 -13.84
C PRO A 29 -0.76 35.75 -13.74
N PRO A 30 -1.30 34.51 -13.80
CA PRO A 30 -2.71 34.25 -13.59
C PRO A 30 -3.17 34.78 -12.23
N GLN A 31 -4.12 35.74 -12.23
CA GLN A 31 -4.60 36.45 -11.05
C GLN A 31 -6.09 36.78 -11.20
N ALA A 32 -6.77 37.03 -10.09
CA ALA A 32 -8.15 37.44 -10.03
C ALA A 32 -8.39 38.36 -8.81
N PRO A 33 -7.77 39.59 -8.76
CA PRO A 33 -7.84 40.45 -7.58
C PRO A 33 -9.26 40.82 -7.16
N ASP A 34 -10.16 41.05 -8.10
CA ASP A 34 -11.57 41.39 -7.82
C ASP A 34 -12.31 40.22 -7.07
N LEU A 35 -11.95 38.97 -7.40
CA LEU A 35 -12.49 37.81 -6.70
C LEU A 35 -11.85 37.63 -5.32
N GLU A 36 -10.56 37.95 -5.17
CA GLU A 36 -9.88 37.93 -3.87
C GLU A 36 -10.54 38.91 -2.89
N GLU A 37 -10.82 40.15 -3.34
CA GLU A 37 -11.51 41.19 -2.57
C GLU A 37 -12.91 40.73 -2.15
N ASN A 38 -13.67 40.15 -3.08
CA ASN A 38 -15.01 39.63 -2.81
C ASN A 38 -14.97 38.50 -1.79
N VAL A 39 -14.03 37.55 -1.93
CA VAL A 39 -13.89 36.42 -1.00
C VAL A 39 -13.52 36.91 0.39
N LEU A 40 -12.50 37.74 0.55
CA LEU A 40 -12.08 38.25 1.86
C LEU A 40 -13.19 39.05 2.53
N GLY A 41 -13.90 39.87 1.78
CA GLY A 41 -15.05 40.62 2.30
C GLY A 41 -16.16 39.69 2.74
N ALA A 42 -16.49 38.66 1.97
CA ALA A 42 -17.53 37.68 2.30
C ALA A 42 -17.18 36.88 3.56
N LEU A 43 -15.91 36.50 3.75
CA LEU A 43 -15.45 35.80 4.98
C LEU A 43 -15.62 36.64 6.25
N MET A 44 -15.55 37.97 6.16
CA MET A 44 -15.75 38.89 7.28
C MET A 44 -17.22 39.24 7.54
N LEU A 45 -18.12 38.99 6.57
CA LEU A 45 -19.54 39.36 6.66
C LEU A 45 -20.45 38.17 6.95
N ASP A 46 -20.14 36.99 6.46
CA ASP A 46 -21.02 35.81 6.52
C ASP A 46 -20.29 34.61 7.17
N PRO A 47 -20.71 34.20 8.39
CA PRO A 47 -20.13 33.01 9.04
C PRO A 47 -20.29 31.70 8.24
N ASN A 48 -21.33 31.57 7.41
CA ASN A 48 -21.50 30.37 6.57
C ASN A 48 -20.48 30.35 5.43
N ALA A 49 -20.25 31.51 4.81
CA ALA A 49 -19.19 31.65 3.81
C ALA A 49 -17.81 31.35 4.40
N LEU A 50 -17.55 31.82 5.62
CA LEU A 50 -16.32 31.52 6.35
C LEU A 50 -16.13 30.01 6.55
N ASN A 51 -17.13 29.31 7.09
CA ASN A 51 -17.06 27.88 7.34
C ASN A 51 -16.83 27.06 6.06
N THR A 52 -17.46 27.47 4.94
CA THR A 52 -17.32 26.77 3.66
C THR A 52 -15.96 27.00 3.02
N ALA A 53 -15.44 28.22 3.06
CA ALA A 53 -14.26 28.58 2.29
C ALA A 53 -12.93 28.42 3.05
N ILE A 54 -12.94 28.42 4.38
CA ILE A 54 -11.72 28.40 5.19
C ILE A 54 -10.94 27.10 5.02
N GLU A 55 -11.62 25.98 4.75
CA GLU A 55 -11.01 24.68 4.50
C GLU A 55 -10.50 24.55 3.06
N LEU A 56 -11.10 25.30 2.12
CA LEU A 56 -10.77 25.25 0.69
C LEU A 56 -9.62 26.19 0.32
N LEU A 57 -9.39 27.23 1.13
CA LEU A 57 -8.44 28.29 0.82
C LEU A 57 -7.18 28.20 1.68
N HIS A 58 -6.07 28.62 1.06
CA HIS A 58 -4.79 28.84 1.72
C HIS A 58 -4.28 30.25 1.42
N GLU A 59 -3.44 30.82 2.29
CA GLU A 59 -2.89 32.17 2.08
C GLU A 59 -2.18 32.34 0.73
N GLU A 60 -1.51 31.28 0.25
CA GLU A 60 -0.78 31.27 -1.02
C GLU A 60 -1.70 31.39 -2.26
N TYR A 61 -3.02 31.17 -2.10
CA TYR A 61 -3.98 31.27 -3.22
C TYR A 61 -4.23 32.72 -3.63
N PHE A 62 -4.06 33.64 -2.70
CA PHE A 62 -4.17 35.07 -2.95
C PHE A 62 -2.91 35.59 -3.67
N TYR A 63 -3.12 36.40 -4.70
CA TYR A 63 -2.03 36.99 -5.47
C TYR A 63 -1.42 38.22 -4.79
N LYS A 64 -2.30 39.13 -4.27
CA LYS A 64 -1.86 40.35 -3.59
C LYS A 64 -1.29 39.99 -2.19
N PRO A 65 -0.08 40.46 -1.85
CA PRO A 65 0.51 40.25 -0.51
C PRO A 65 -0.38 40.75 0.64
N GLU A 66 -1.08 41.85 0.42
CA GLU A 66 -2.02 42.43 1.40
C GLU A 66 -3.14 41.44 1.71
N HIS A 67 -3.69 40.76 0.70
CA HIS A 67 -4.74 39.78 0.82
C HIS A 67 -4.27 38.51 1.54
N GLN A 68 -3.02 38.08 1.31
CA GLN A 68 -2.41 36.96 2.03
C GLN A 68 -2.33 37.23 3.54
N VAL A 69 -1.91 38.46 3.90
CA VAL A 69 -1.81 38.89 5.31
C VAL A 69 -3.19 38.93 5.97
N ILE A 70 -4.20 39.46 5.27
CA ILE A 70 -5.59 39.53 5.77
C ILE A 70 -6.15 38.12 5.95
N PHE A 71 -5.98 37.23 4.95
CA PHE A 71 -6.47 35.85 5.06
C PHE A 71 -5.80 35.08 6.21
N ARG A 72 -4.49 35.26 6.42
CA ARG A 72 -3.77 34.69 7.58
C ARG A 72 -4.36 35.12 8.91
N ALA A 73 -4.72 36.39 9.04
CA ALA A 73 -5.37 36.91 10.24
C ALA A 73 -6.78 36.30 10.45
N ILE A 74 -7.57 36.18 9.36
CA ILE A 74 -8.88 35.53 9.37
C ILE A 74 -8.75 34.06 9.82
N HIS A 75 -7.83 33.32 9.21
CA HIS A 75 -7.59 31.91 9.53
C HIS A 75 -7.19 31.71 10.98
N LYS A 76 -6.31 32.57 11.50
CA LYS A 76 -5.88 32.53 12.90
C LYS A 76 -7.02 32.81 13.88
N LEU A 77 -7.90 33.77 13.59
CA LEU A 77 -9.09 34.04 14.41
C LEU A 77 -10.05 32.83 14.39
N PHE A 78 -10.23 32.22 13.24
CA PHE A 78 -11.04 31.02 13.09
C PHE A 78 -10.49 29.84 13.92
N GLU A 79 -9.18 29.56 13.85
CA GLU A 79 -8.52 28.52 14.67
C GLU A 79 -8.68 28.75 16.16
N LEU A 80 -8.74 30.01 16.61
CA LEU A 80 -8.94 30.40 18.00
C LEU A 80 -10.43 30.42 18.40
N ASN A 81 -11.35 30.02 17.51
CA ASN A 81 -12.80 30.13 17.68
C ASN A 81 -13.27 31.53 18.08
N GLN A 82 -12.62 32.57 17.55
CA GLN A 82 -13.00 33.97 17.76
C GLN A 82 -13.87 34.45 16.59
N PRO A 83 -14.80 35.39 16.85
CA PRO A 83 -15.59 35.99 15.78
C PRO A 83 -14.68 36.61 14.72
N VAL A 84 -15.04 36.42 13.44
CA VAL A 84 -14.32 37.00 12.30
C VAL A 84 -15.18 38.11 11.71
N ASP A 85 -14.78 39.35 11.94
CA ASP A 85 -15.38 40.57 11.41
C ASP A 85 -14.32 41.67 11.21
N ILE A 86 -14.71 42.81 10.66
CA ILE A 86 -13.81 43.92 10.38
C ILE A 86 -13.01 44.36 11.60
N LEU A 87 -13.66 44.39 12.78
CA LEU A 87 -13.04 44.88 14.02
C LEU A 87 -12.04 43.89 14.56
N THR A 88 -12.40 42.62 14.60
CA THR A 88 -11.55 41.53 15.11
C THR A 88 -10.35 41.32 14.23
N VAL A 89 -10.52 41.31 12.89
CA VAL A 89 -9.41 41.20 11.92
C VAL A 89 -8.48 42.40 12.03
N THR A 90 -9.01 43.65 12.08
CA THR A 90 -8.19 44.84 12.25
C THR A 90 -7.43 44.83 13.59
N THR A 91 -8.05 44.36 14.64
CA THR A 91 -7.43 44.24 15.98
C THR A 91 -6.33 43.19 15.97
N GLN A 92 -6.56 42.03 15.36
CA GLN A 92 -5.57 40.97 15.20
C GLN A 92 -4.35 41.47 14.43
N LEU A 93 -4.56 42.13 13.29
CA LEU A 93 -3.48 42.70 12.46
C LEU A 93 -2.69 43.80 13.18
N ARG A 94 -3.36 44.57 14.07
CA ARG A 94 -2.67 45.57 14.89
C ARG A 94 -1.82 44.90 15.99
N GLN A 95 -2.29 43.83 16.59
CA GLN A 95 -1.54 43.08 17.59
C GLN A 95 -0.30 42.37 16.98
N THR A 96 -0.40 41.86 15.77
CA THR A 96 0.74 41.26 15.06
C THR A 96 1.68 42.28 14.43
N GLY A 97 1.30 43.56 14.37
CA GLY A 97 2.08 44.62 13.72
C GLY A 97 2.00 44.60 12.18
N GLU A 98 1.05 43.82 11.61
CA GLU A 98 0.92 43.63 10.15
C GLU A 98 -0.17 44.51 9.51
N LEU A 99 -0.79 45.43 10.26
CA LEU A 99 -1.89 46.26 9.77
C LEU A 99 -1.51 47.11 8.53
N GLU A 100 -0.32 47.70 8.52
CA GLU A 100 0.16 48.47 7.38
C GLU A 100 0.42 47.57 6.15
N ALA A 101 0.94 46.37 6.38
CA ALA A 101 1.15 45.38 5.31
C ALA A 101 -0.17 44.87 4.71
N ALA A 102 -1.26 44.95 5.46
CA ALA A 102 -2.62 44.63 5.00
C ALA A 102 -3.33 45.79 4.28
N GLY A 103 -2.65 46.92 4.03
CA GLY A 103 -3.23 48.11 3.42
C GLY A 103 -3.97 49.04 4.39
N GLY A 104 -3.84 48.83 5.69
CA GLY A 104 -4.47 49.61 6.74
C GLY A 104 -5.95 49.31 6.99
N ALA A 105 -6.51 49.91 8.04
CA ALA A 105 -7.91 49.66 8.43
C ALA A 105 -8.94 50.10 7.38
N TYR A 106 -8.60 51.11 6.56
CA TYR A 106 -9.46 51.58 5.47
C TYR A 106 -9.65 50.47 4.42
N HIS A 107 -8.56 49.85 3.97
CA HIS A 107 -8.60 48.78 2.98
C HIS A 107 -9.43 47.59 3.46
N ILE A 108 -9.29 47.18 4.71
CA ILE A 108 -10.10 46.11 5.30
C ILE A 108 -11.60 46.41 5.26
N SER A 109 -11.96 47.68 5.54
CA SER A 109 -13.35 48.14 5.45
C SER A 109 -13.85 48.19 3.99
N GLU A 110 -12.99 48.59 3.04
CA GLU A 110 -13.31 48.65 1.61
C GLU A 110 -13.63 47.24 1.06
N LEU A 111 -12.89 46.19 1.44
CA LEU A 111 -13.14 44.83 1.02
C LEU A 111 -14.58 44.37 1.31
N THR A 112 -15.13 44.76 2.45
CA THR A 112 -16.50 44.38 2.81
C THR A 112 -17.56 45.16 1.99
N SER A 113 -17.24 46.32 1.46
CA SER A 113 -18.13 47.08 0.59
C SER A 113 -18.20 46.54 -0.86
N HIS A 114 -17.23 45.76 -1.27
CA HIS A 114 -17.16 45.14 -2.59
C HIS A 114 -17.90 43.82 -2.69
N VAL A 115 -18.44 43.29 -1.60
CA VAL A 115 -19.15 42.01 -1.58
C VAL A 115 -20.46 42.10 -2.34
N VAL A 116 -20.51 41.44 -3.49
CA VAL A 116 -21.73 41.36 -4.31
C VAL A 116 -22.68 40.28 -3.79
N SER A 117 -22.14 39.11 -3.42
CA SER A 117 -22.90 37.99 -2.87
C SER A 117 -21.95 36.95 -2.26
N ALA A 118 -22.28 36.44 -1.08
CA ALA A 118 -21.61 35.31 -0.46
C ALA A 118 -22.12 33.93 -0.99
N ALA A 119 -23.21 33.92 -1.76
CA ALA A 119 -23.86 32.66 -2.21
C ALA A 119 -22.98 31.78 -3.10
N HIS A 120 -21.95 32.33 -3.75
CA HIS A 120 -21.07 31.59 -4.66
C HIS A 120 -19.64 31.48 -4.15
N ILE A 121 -19.45 31.54 -2.84
CA ILE A 121 -18.13 31.54 -2.20
C ILE A 121 -17.28 30.32 -2.58
N GLU A 122 -17.89 29.15 -2.65
CA GLU A 122 -17.23 27.90 -3.06
C GLU A 122 -16.68 27.99 -4.48
N TYR A 123 -17.51 28.50 -5.43
CA TYR A 123 -17.06 28.70 -6.81
C TYR A 123 -15.90 29.69 -6.90
N TYR A 124 -15.98 30.83 -6.18
CA TYR A 124 -14.89 31.82 -6.17
C TYR A 124 -13.61 31.27 -5.54
N SER A 125 -13.73 30.49 -4.46
CA SER A 125 -12.60 29.82 -3.84
C SER A 125 -11.92 28.83 -4.80
N ARG A 126 -12.71 28.09 -5.58
CA ARG A 126 -12.20 27.18 -6.62
C ARG A 126 -11.45 27.93 -7.72
N VAL A 127 -11.97 29.06 -8.19
CA VAL A 127 -11.28 29.91 -9.19
C VAL A 127 -9.95 30.45 -8.65
N LEU A 128 -9.88 30.86 -7.37
CA LEU A 128 -8.63 31.29 -6.74
C LEU A 128 -7.61 30.15 -6.68
N SER A 129 -8.05 28.94 -6.32
CA SER A 129 -7.23 27.74 -6.34
C SER A 129 -6.67 27.46 -7.74
N GLU A 130 -7.51 27.51 -8.80
CA GLU A 130 -7.08 27.30 -10.19
C GLU A 130 -6.02 28.35 -10.63
N LYS A 131 -6.19 29.62 -10.23
CA LYS A 131 -5.21 30.66 -10.51
C LYS A 131 -3.89 30.41 -9.78
N TYR A 132 -3.94 29.95 -8.53
CA TYR A 132 -2.75 29.56 -7.78
C TYR A 132 -2.02 28.38 -8.44
N ILE A 133 -2.75 27.31 -8.77
CA ILE A 133 -2.18 26.13 -9.46
C ILE A 133 -1.47 26.56 -10.74
N SER A 134 -2.12 27.43 -11.52
CA SER A 134 -1.53 27.95 -12.77
C SER A 134 -0.24 28.74 -12.50
N ARG A 135 -0.20 29.58 -11.44
CA ARG A 135 1.02 30.31 -11.04
C ARG A 135 2.14 29.36 -10.61
N GLU A 136 1.82 28.33 -9.80
CA GLU A 136 2.81 27.36 -9.35
C GLU A 136 3.36 26.51 -10.50
N LEU A 137 2.51 26.10 -11.45
CA LEU A 137 2.97 25.41 -12.67
C LEU A 137 3.93 26.27 -13.49
N ILE A 138 3.62 27.55 -13.68
CA ILE A 138 4.50 28.49 -14.36
C ILE A 138 5.83 28.64 -13.60
N ARG A 139 5.78 28.78 -12.28
CA ARG A 139 6.96 28.91 -11.43
C ARG A 139 7.86 27.68 -11.52
N ILE A 140 7.30 26.47 -11.35
CA ILE A 140 8.04 25.21 -11.42
C ILE A 140 8.66 25.03 -12.80
N SER A 141 7.91 25.30 -13.87
CA SER A 141 8.42 25.20 -15.24
C SER A 141 9.58 26.17 -15.49
N THR A 142 9.47 27.41 -15.01
CA THR A 142 10.50 28.42 -15.16
C THR A 142 11.77 28.07 -14.39
N GLU A 143 11.64 27.58 -13.14
CA GLU A 143 12.77 27.09 -12.35
C GLU A 143 13.42 25.87 -13.03
N THR A 144 12.62 24.95 -13.54
CA THR A 144 13.12 23.77 -14.26
C THR A 144 13.89 24.17 -15.51
N ILE A 145 13.36 25.10 -16.30
CA ILE A 145 14.05 25.63 -17.48
C ILE A 145 15.39 26.28 -17.07
N THR A 146 15.39 27.12 -16.05
CA THR A 146 16.58 27.82 -15.60
C THR A 146 17.66 26.85 -15.13
N ASN A 147 17.29 25.84 -14.33
CA ASN A 147 18.21 24.84 -13.82
C ASN A 147 18.70 23.87 -14.89
N ALA A 148 17.88 23.61 -15.93
CA ALA A 148 18.28 22.78 -17.07
C ALA A 148 19.34 23.43 -17.97
N TYR A 149 19.46 24.77 -17.96
CA TYR A 149 20.54 25.48 -18.63
C TYR A 149 21.83 25.59 -17.79
N ASP A 150 21.76 25.23 -16.49
CA ASP A 150 22.93 25.23 -15.62
C ASP A 150 23.68 23.91 -15.74
N GLU A 151 24.88 23.93 -16.35
CA GLU A 151 25.72 22.76 -16.56
C GLU A 151 26.18 22.10 -15.25
N THR A 152 26.04 22.75 -14.10
CA THR A 152 26.40 22.21 -12.78
C THR A 152 25.29 21.40 -12.13
N THR A 153 24.08 21.48 -12.67
CA THR A 153 22.90 20.78 -12.12
C THR A 153 22.85 19.33 -12.62
N ASP A 154 22.71 18.37 -11.70
CA ASP A 154 22.46 16.98 -12.06
C ASP A 154 21.03 16.83 -12.66
N VAL A 155 20.97 16.29 -13.86
CA VAL A 155 19.72 16.18 -14.62
C VAL A 155 18.73 15.21 -13.94
N VAL A 156 19.22 14.15 -13.31
CA VAL A 156 18.37 13.17 -12.59
C VAL A 156 17.77 13.81 -11.36
N ASP A 157 18.58 14.53 -10.57
CA ASP A 157 18.12 15.28 -9.40
C ASP A 157 17.11 16.38 -9.78
N LEU A 158 17.29 17.03 -10.92
CA LEU A 158 16.37 18.06 -11.43
C LEU A 158 15.02 17.43 -11.79
N LEU A 159 15.03 16.28 -12.45
CA LEU A 159 13.83 15.54 -12.82
C LEU A 159 13.03 15.13 -11.57
N ASP A 160 13.70 14.51 -10.60
CA ASP A 160 13.08 14.08 -9.34
C ASP A 160 12.45 15.25 -8.56
N LYS A 161 13.17 16.37 -8.45
CA LYS A 161 12.66 17.58 -7.78
C LYS A 161 11.47 18.19 -8.49
N THR A 162 11.48 18.16 -9.83
CA THR A 162 10.35 18.70 -10.62
C THR A 162 9.12 17.83 -10.45
N GLU A 163 9.27 16.51 -10.53
CA GLU A 163 8.18 15.55 -10.33
C GLU A 163 7.59 15.66 -8.91
N GLN A 164 8.43 15.74 -7.88
CA GLN A 164 7.98 15.92 -6.51
C GLN A 164 7.14 17.20 -6.34
N ARG A 165 7.59 18.33 -6.90
CA ARG A 165 6.86 19.61 -6.80
C ARG A 165 5.51 19.58 -7.52
N LEU A 166 5.43 18.90 -8.68
CA LEU A 166 4.17 18.70 -9.38
C LEU A 166 3.20 17.84 -8.55
N MET A 167 3.70 16.80 -7.87
CA MET A 167 2.90 15.99 -6.95
C MET A 167 2.43 16.78 -5.74
N ASP A 168 3.29 17.63 -5.14
CA ASP A 168 2.91 18.47 -4.00
C ASP A 168 1.73 19.41 -4.33
N ILE A 169 1.65 19.92 -5.57
CA ILE A 169 0.50 20.69 -6.04
C ILE A 169 -0.76 19.82 -6.05
N ASN A 170 -0.65 18.60 -6.57
CA ASN A 170 -1.75 17.66 -6.67
C ASN A 170 -2.28 17.27 -5.28
N ASP A 171 -1.39 16.91 -4.36
CA ASP A 171 -1.75 16.44 -3.02
C ASP A 171 -2.36 17.56 -2.14
N LYS A 172 -1.99 18.83 -2.36
CA LYS A 172 -2.55 19.98 -1.65
C LYS A 172 -3.94 20.38 -2.15
N ASN A 173 -4.23 20.18 -3.44
CA ASN A 173 -5.43 20.73 -4.09
C ASN A 173 -6.55 19.71 -4.29
N PHE A 174 -6.24 18.41 -4.28
CA PHE A 174 -7.24 17.34 -4.40
C PHE A 174 -7.43 16.64 -3.05
N ARG A 175 -7.87 17.38 -2.02
CA ARG A 175 -8.42 16.75 -0.82
C ARG A 175 -9.71 16.06 -1.22
N THR A 176 -9.84 14.80 -0.84
CA THR A 176 -11.02 13.97 -1.04
C THR A 176 -12.24 14.67 -0.46
N ASP A 177 -13.27 14.86 -1.29
CA ASP A 177 -14.57 15.37 -0.84
C ASP A 177 -15.13 14.49 0.29
N PHE A 178 -15.85 15.12 1.23
CA PHE A 178 -16.59 14.39 2.25
C PHE A 178 -17.73 13.62 1.57
N HIS A 179 -17.76 12.30 1.77
CA HIS A 179 -18.85 11.48 1.29
C HIS A 179 -19.95 11.40 2.35
N PRO A 180 -21.19 11.70 2.04
CA PRO A 180 -22.31 11.47 2.96
C PRO A 180 -22.34 10.00 3.40
N LEU A 181 -22.56 9.75 4.69
CA LEU A 181 -22.59 8.38 5.22
C LEU A 181 -23.59 7.49 4.47
N GLY A 182 -24.71 8.06 3.99
CA GLY A 182 -25.72 7.33 3.22
C GLY A 182 -25.17 6.69 1.95
N ASP A 183 -24.33 7.42 1.21
CA ASP A 183 -23.71 6.92 -0.02
C ASP A 183 -22.73 5.78 0.28
N LEU A 184 -21.92 5.95 1.34
CA LEU A 184 -20.99 4.91 1.80
C LEU A 184 -21.71 3.66 2.31
N VAL A 185 -22.86 3.80 3.00
CA VAL A 185 -23.69 2.67 3.43
C VAL A 185 -24.27 1.94 2.22
N HIS A 186 -24.73 2.67 1.19
CA HIS A 186 -25.25 2.06 -0.03
C HIS A 186 -24.15 1.25 -0.75
N GLU A 187 -22.97 1.83 -0.91
CA GLU A 187 -21.81 1.17 -1.52
C GLU A 187 -21.38 -0.07 -0.70
N ALA A 188 -21.28 0.06 0.63
CA ALA A 188 -20.93 -1.06 1.51
C ALA A 188 -21.97 -2.19 1.45
N THR A 189 -23.28 -1.86 1.38
CA THR A 189 -24.35 -2.85 1.26
C THR A 189 -24.27 -3.57 -0.08
N GLN A 190 -23.96 -2.85 -1.15
CA GLN A 190 -23.75 -3.45 -2.46
C GLN A 190 -22.56 -4.41 -2.45
N GLN A 191 -21.41 -4.02 -1.87
CA GLN A 191 -20.26 -4.90 -1.70
C GLN A 191 -20.58 -6.18 -0.89
N ILE A 192 -21.40 -6.07 0.16
CA ILE A 192 -21.85 -7.23 0.95
C ILE A 192 -22.74 -8.16 0.10
N ASN A 193 -23.65 -7.62 -0.68
CA ASN A 193 -24.54 -8.42 -1.54
C ASN A 193 -23.73 -9.09 -2.67
N ASP A 194 -22.79 -8.40 -3.27
CA ASP A 194 -21.90 -8.94 -4.31
C ASP A 194 -21.03 -10.08 -3.74
N ALA A 195 -20.51 -9.92 -2.52
CA ALA A 195 -19.76 -10.96 -1.84
C ALA A 195 -20.62 -12.19 -1.46
N ALA A 196 -21.93 -12.03 -1.30
CA ALA A 196 -22.86 -13.12 -0.98
C ALA A 196 -23.33 -13.90 -2.24
N THR A 197 -23.33 -13.27 -3.40
CA THR A 197 -23.82 -13.84 -4.66
C THR A 197 -22.75 -14.45 -5.55
N ASP A 198 -21.51 -14.04 -5.37
CA ASP A 198 -20.36 -14.52 -6.13
C ASP A 198 -19.39 -15.25 -5.17
N ASP A 199 -18.52 -16.12 -5.68
CA ASP A 199 -17.46 -16.83 -4.89
C ASP A 199 -16.50 -15.87 -4.14
N GLY A 200 -16.91 -14.63 -3.85
CA GLY A 200 -16.17 -13.62 -3.09
C GLY A 200 -14.98 -13.00 -3.85
N SER A 201 -14.82 -13.30 -5.14
CA SER A 201 -13.59 -13.00 -5.89
C SER A 201 -13.58 -11.66 -6.61
N GLN A 202 -14.71 -10.96 -6.77
CA GLN A 202 -14.75 -9.77 -7.62
C GLN A 202 -14.05 -8.56 -6.99
N ASN A 203 -14.22 -8.32 -5.68
CA ASN A 203 -13.65 -7.14 -5.01
C ASN A 203 -12.41 -7.42 -4.15
N THR A 204 -11.92 -8.66 -4.12
CA THR A 204 -10.73 -9.04 -3.36
C THR A 204 -9.75 -9.82 -4.22
N VAL A 205 -8.47 -9.75 -3.86
CA VAL A 205 -7.43 -10.54 -4.51
C VAL A 205 -7.11 -11.73 -3.62
N VAL A 206 -7.43 -12.94 -4.08
CA VAL A 206 -7.12 -14.18 -3.36
C VAL A 206 -5.67 -14.57 -3.57
N SER A 207 -5.02 -15.06 -2.52
CA SER A 207 -3.60 -15.47 -2.57
C SER A 207 -3.37 -16.79 -3.32
N GLY A 208 -4.42 -17.61 -3.46
CA GLY A 208 -4.35 -18.98 -3.95
C GLY A 208 -3.88 -19.98 -2.89
N PHE A 209 -3.69 -19.54 -1.64
CA PHE A 209 -3.46 -20.42 -0.50
C PHE A 209 -4.74 -20.50 0.31
N THR A 210 -5.42 -21.65 0.24
CA THR A 210 -6.79 -21.84 0.73
C THR A 210 -7.01 -21.41 2.18
N ASP A 211 -6.10 -21.81 3.09
CA ASP A 211 -6.25 -21.46 4.50
C ASP A 211 -5.89 -20.02 4.80
N LEU A 212 -4.97 -19.41 4.02
CA LEU A 212 -4.65 -18.00 4.11
C LEU A 212 -5.83 -17.16 3.62
N ASP A 213 -6.43 -17.54 2.50
CA ASP A 213 -7.60 -16.85 1.95
C ASP A 213 -8.83 -16.98 2.86
N ARG A 214 -9.00 -18.13 3.54
CA ARG A 214 -10.03 -18.29 4.57
C ARG A 214 -9.82 -17.37 5.77
N LEU A 215 -8.56 -17.18 6.19
CA LEU A 215 -8.22 -16.33 7.34
C LEU A 215 -8.30 -14.83 7.01
N THR A 216 -7.90 -14.43 5.80
CA THR A 216 -7.86 -13.03 5.37
C THR A 216 -9.12 -12.56 4.65
N ALA A 217 -9.96 -13.48 4.15
CA ALA A 217 -11.04 -13.22 3.19
C ALA A 217 -10.53 -12.52 1.91
N GLY A 218 -9.27 -12.82 1.51
CA GLY A 218 -8.57 -12.15 0.41
C GLY A 218 -8.05 -10.75 0.77
N PHE A 219 -7.27 -10.17 -0.12
CA PHE A 219 -6.71 -8.83 0.04
C PHE A 219 -7.64 -7.79 -0.59
N ARG A 220 -8.12 -6.85 0.23
CA ARG A 220 -9.06 -5.81 -0.20
C ARG A 220 -8.34 -4.65 -0.91
N PRO A 221 -9.03 -3.90 -1.79
CA PRO A 221 -8.53 -2.65 -2.34
C PRO A 221 -8.01 -1.70 -1.26
N GLY A 222 -6.93 -0.99 -1.55
CA GLY A 222 -6.34 -0.03 -0.62
C GLY A 222 -5.64 -0.62 0.61
N THR A 223 -5.38 -1.95 0.62
CA THR A 223 -4.71 -2.64 1.73
C THR A 223 -3.18 -2.62 1.54
N LEU A 224 -2.45 -2.24 2.58
CA LEU A 224 -1.00 -2.41 2.67
C LEU A 224 -0.70 -3.69 3.46
N VAL A 225 -0.06 -4.65 2.80
CA VAL A 225 0.35 -5.94 3.36
C VAL A 225 1.87 -5.96 3.51
N ILE A 226 2.35 -6.25 4.70
CA ILE A 226 3.78 -6.43 4.97
C ILE A 226 4.08 -7.91 5.14
N LEU A 227 4.98 -8.42 4.32
CA LEU A 227 5.52 -9.77 4.43
C LEU A 227 6.96 -9.71 4.93
N ALA A 228 7.20 -10.13 6.16
CA ALA A 228 8.52 -10.05 6.75
C ALA A 228 9.09 -11.42 7.10
N ALA A 229 10.41 -11.57 6.89
CA ALA A 229 11.12 -12.80 7.21
C ALA A 229 12.62 -12.54 7.41
N ARG A 230 13.29 -13.48 8.07
CA ARG A 230 14.75 -13.56 8.07
C ARG A 230 15.25 -14.04 6.69
N PRO A 231 16.50 -13.74 6.30
CA PRO A 231 17.11 -14.29 5.09
C PRO A 231 16.98 -15.81 5.03
N ALA A 232 16.88 -16.36 3.84
CA ALA A 232 16.74 -17.79 3.55
C ALA A 232 15.42 -18.46 4.01
N MET A 233 14.45 -17.72 4.59
CA MET A 233 13.13 -18.25 4.93
C MET A 233 12.21 -18.45 3.74
N GLY A 234 12.56 -17.91 2.56
CA GLY A 234 11.77 -18.05 1.34
C GLY A 234 10.81 -16.90 1.06
N LYS A 235 11.09 -15.67 1.54
CA LYS A 235 10.27 -14.47 1.35
C LYS A 235 9.90 -14.23 -0.12
N THR A 236 10.90 -14.11 -1.00
CA THR A 236 10.70 -13.95 -2.44
C THR A 236 9.98 -15.14 -3.07
N ALA A 237 10.27 -16.37 -2.63
CA ALA A 237 9.62 -17.57 -3.14
C ALA A 237 8.11 -17.61 -2.79
N PHE A 238 7.73 -17.17 -1.60
CA PHE A 238 6.33 -17.06 -1.19
C PHE A 238 5.59 -16.01 -2.00
N ALA A 239 6.17 -14.81 -2.13
CA ALA A 239 5.58 -13.73 -2.92
C ALA A 239 5.43 -14.10 -4.40
N LEU A 240 6.44 -14.77 -5.00
CA LEU A 240 6.36 -15.26 -6.38
C LEU A 240 5.30 -16.37 -6.53
N SER A 241 5.18 -17.28 -5.56
CA SER A 241 4.13 -18.31 -5.59
C SER A 241 2.74 -17.68 -5.54
N MET A 242 2.55 -16.66 -4.69
CA MET A 242 1.32 -15.88 -4.62
C MET A 242 1.05 -15.11 -5.93
N ALA A 243 2.05 -14.39 -6.44
CA ALA A 243 1.92 -13.65 -7.70
C ALA A 243 1.57 -14.56 -8.88
N ARG A 244 2.18 -15.75 -8.94
CA ARG A 244 1.85 -16.80 -9.91
C ARG A 244 0.41 -17.28 -9.77
N ASN A 245 -0.04 -17.58 -8.56
CA ASN A 245 -1.42 -18.05 -8.33
C ASN A 245 -2.43 -16.98 -8.77
N ILE A 246 -2.14 -15.69 -8.50
CA ILE A 246 -3.01 -14.59 -8.90
C ILE A 246 -3.01 -14.42 -10.43
N ALA A 247 -1.82 -14.44 -11.07
CA ALA A 247 -1.69 -14.17 -12.50
C ALA A 247 -2.15 -15.35 -13.38
N VAL A 248 -1.87 -16.59 -12.97
CA VAL A 248 -2.15 -17.80 -13.75
C VAL A 248 -3.52 -18.37 -13.40
N ASP A 249 -3.79 -18.62 -12.11
CA ASP A 249 -5.01 -19.32 -11.70
C ASP A 249 -6.21 -18.37 -11.64
N SER A 250 -6.04 -17.17 -11.04
CA SER A 250 -7.10 -16.14 -10.96
C SER A 250 -7.17 -15.24 -12.20
N LYS A 251 -6.20 -15.34 -13.12
CA LYS A 251 -6.09 -14.54 -14.37
C LYS A 251 -6.13 -13.02 -14.14
N LYS A 252 -5.76 -12.56 -12.95
CA LYS A 252 -5.68 -11.13 -12.62
C LYS A 252 -4.28 -10.61 -12.94
N ALA A 253 -4.19 -9.39 -13.47
CA ALA A 253 -2.91 -8.77 -13.79
C ALA A 253 -2.18 -8.35 -12.50
N VAL A 254 -0.87 -8.57 -12.43
CA VAL A 254 -0.05 -8.33 -11.23
C VAL A 254 1.26 -7.65 -11.62
N ALA A 255 1.72 -6.69 -10.81
CA ALA A 255 3.04 -6.09 -10.94
C ALA A 255 3.97 -6.57 -9.82
N PHE A 256 5.21 -6.93 -10.18
CA PHE A 256 6.24 -7.37 -9.27
C PHE A 256 7.50 -6.54 -9.46
N PHE A 257 7.83 -5.70 -8.47
CA PHE A 257 9.03 -4.88 -8.44
C PHE A 257 10.12 -5.57 -7.63
N SER A 258 11.21 -5.92 -8.28
CA SER A 258 12.35 -6.62 -7.68
C SER A 258 13.56 -5.70 -7.64
N LEU A 259 13.97 -5.32 -6.43
CA LEU A 259 15.14 -4.47 -6.20
C LEU A 259 16.40 -5.29 -5.88
N GLU A 260 16.25 -6.59 -5.62
CA GLU A 260 17.34 -7.50 -5.25
C GLU A 260 17.73 -8.46 -6.37
N MET A 261 16.77 -8.93 -7.15
CA MET A 261 16.96 -9.99 -8.15
C MET A 261 16.59 -9.50 -9.54
N THR A 262 17.32 -10.02 -10.55
CA THR A 262 16.98 -9.74 -11.95
C THR A 262 15.69 -10.43 -12.38
N GLY A 263 14.99 -9.85 -13.36
CA GLY A 263 13.77 -10.42 -13.93
C GLY A 263 13.95 -11.83 -14.48
N VAL A 264 15.12 -12.11 -15.06
CA VAL A 264 15.46 -13.46 -15.57
C VAL A 264 15.58 -14.47 -14.42
N GLU A 265 16.17 -14.08 -13.28
CA GLU A 265 16.28 -14.98 -12.12
C GLU A 265 14.91 -15.28 -11.52
N LEU A 266 14.02 -14.29 -11.46
CA LEU A 266 12.63 -14.48 -11.01
C LEU A 266 11.86 -15.40 -11.99
N ALA A 267 12.00 -15.19 -13.30
CA ALA A 267 11.42 -16.06 -14.32
C ALA A 267 11.93 -17.51 -14.19
N MET A 268 13.22 -17.70 -13.95
CA MET A 268 13.80 -19.04 -13.71
C MET A 268 13.19 -19.72 -12.48
N ARG A 269 12.93 -18.98 -11.40
CA ARG A 269 12.25 -19.51 -10.20
C ARG A 269 10.79 -19.89 -10.49
N LEU A 270 10.06 -19.05 -11.24
CA LEU A 270 8.70 -19.35 -11.69
C LEU A 270 8.66 -20.60 -12.56
N ILE A 271 9.57 -20.71 -13.53
CA ILE A 271 9.73 -21.87 -14.41
C ILE A 271 10.04 -23.13 -13.59
N SER A 272 11.00 -23.05 -12.65
CA SER A 272 11.34 -24.17 -11.78
C SER A 272 10.13 -24.65 -10.96
N GLY A 273 9.37 -23.72 -10.40
CA GLY A 273 8.16 -24.01 -9.65
C GLY A 273 7.04 -24.63 -10.48
N GLU A 274 6.81 -24.12 -11.70
CA GLU A 274 5.73 -24.57 -12.57
C GLU A 274 6.07 -25.90 -13.27
N ALA A 275 7.26 -26.02 -13.80
CA ALA A 275 7.73 -27.23 -14.46
C ALA A 275 8.11 -28.34 -13.46
N GLN A 276 8.24 -28.04 -12.17
CA GLN A 276 8.73 -28.94 -11.13
C GLN A 276 10.11 -29.56 -11.51
N LEU A 277 10.98 -28.72 -12.04
CA LEU A 277 12.36 -29.05 -12.37
C LEU A 277 13.29 -28.32 -11.42
N ALA A 278 14.29 -29.03 -10.88
CA ALA A 278 15.22 -28.44 -9.93
C ALA A 278 15.98 -27.25 -10.56
N GLY A 279 16.02 -26.11 -9.84
CA GLY A 279 16.63 -24.90 -10.34
C GLY A 279 18.09 -25.05 -10.79
N ASP A 280 18.85 -25.94 -10.13
CA ASP A 280 20.24 -26.24 -10.50
C ASP A 280 20.34 -26.93 -11.88
N LYS A 281 19.42 -27.85 -12.19
CA LYS A 281 19.36 -28.49 -13.52
C LYS A 281 19.05 -27.47 -14.62
N LEU A 282 18.08 -26.57 -14.33
CA LEU A 282 17.71 -25.50 -15.27
C LEU A 282 18.89 -24.55 -15.55
N LYS A 283 19.62 -24.15 -14.51
CA LYS A 283 20.79 -23.27 -14.63
C LYS A 283 21.94 -23.91 -15.42
N ARG A 284 22.12 -25.23 -15.30
CA ARG A 284 23.18 -25.97 -16.01
C ARG A 284 22.76 -26.43 -17.42
N GLY A 285 21.46 -26.31 -17.75
CA GLY A 285 20.93 -26.84 -19.00
C GLY A 285 20.94 -28.38 -19.10
N GLU A 286 21.03 -29.07 -17.97
CA GLU A 286 21.14 -30.53 -17.87
C GLU A 286 19.75 -31.16 -17.87
N LEU A 287 18.98 -30.95 -18.97
CA LEU A 287 17.65 -31.48 -19.15
C LEU A 287 17.64 -32.65 -20.13
N ASN A 288 17.02 -33.75 -19.73
CA ASN A 288 16.76 -34.84 -20.67
C ASN A 288 15.58 -34.50 -21.62
N PRO A 289 15.39 -35.22 -22.73
CA PRO A 289 14.34 -34.90 -23.71
C PRO A 289 12.92 -34.85 -23.11
N TRP A 290 12.63 -35.66 -22.12
CA TRP A 290 11.33 -35.66 -21.43
C TRP A 290 11.15 -34.40 -20.55
N GLU A 291 12.20 -34.02 -19.83
CA GLU A 291 12.19 -32.80 -19.01
C GLU A 291 12.07 -31.54 -19.89
N GLN A 292 12.66 -31.56 -21.10
CA GLN A 292 12.49 -30.47 -22.10
C GLN A 292 11.04 -30.36 -22.56
N GLN A 293 10.39 -31.47 -22.84
CA GLN A 293 8.98 -31.49 -23.21
C GLN A 293 8.08 -31.03 -22.02
N GLN A 294 8.37 -31.48 -20.80
CA GLN A 294 7.69 -31.04 -19.58
C GLN A 294 7.84 -29.52 -19.39
N LEU A 295 9.05 -29.01 -19.56
CA LEU A 295 9.33 -27.57 -19.52
C LEU A 295 8.44 -26.80 -20.51
N ALA A 296 8.48 -27.18 -21.80
CA ALA A 296 7.72 -26.52 -22.85
C ALA A 296 6.20 -26.52 -22.57
N THR A 297 5.66 -27.65 -22.11
CA THR A 297 4.22 -27.77 -21.83
C THR A 297 3.80 -26.99 -20.58
N ARG A 298 4.57 -27.07 -19.49
CA ARG A 298 4.22 -26.45 -18.22
C ARG A 298 4.42 -24.94 -18.19
N THR A 299 5.35 -24.40 -19.00
CA THR A 299 5.59 -22.96 -19.04
C THR A 299 4.61 -22.21 -19.94
N GLN A 300 3.77 -22.89 -20.72
CA GLN A 300 2.78 -22.24 -21.57
C GLN A 300 1.86 -21.29 -20.76
N ALA A 301 1.38 -21.74 -19.61
CA ALA A 301 0.53 -20.93 -18.73
C ALA A 301 1.23 -19.67 -18.21
N LEU A 302 2.54 -19.71 -17.98
CA LEU A 302 3.33 -18.54 -17.61
C LEU A 302 3.46 -17.51 -18.74
N ASN A 303 3.54 -17.97 -20.00
CA ASN A 303 3.63 -17.08 -21.16
C ASN A 303 2.34 -16.29 -21.38
N GLU A 304 1.20 -16.83 -20.98
CA GLU A 304 -0.12 -16.19 -21.08
C GLU A 304 -0.46 -15.33 -19.85
N ALA A 305 0.30 -15.50 -18.76
CA ALA A 305 0.04 -14.82 -17.49
C ALA A 305 0.35 -13.31 -17.57
N LYS A 306 -0.54 -12.49 -17.02
CA LYS A 306 -0.35 -11.03 -16.93
C LYS A 306 0.45 -10.68 -15.68
N LEU A 307 1.70 -11.16 -15.60
CA LEU A 307 2.65 -10.85 -14.54
C LEU A 307 3.74 -9.93 -15.09
N PHE A 308 3.72 -8.66 -14.65
CA PHE A 308 4.68 -7.64 -15.09
C PHE A 308 5.81 -7.56 -14.06
N ILE A 309 7.03 -7.84 -14.48
CA ILE A 309 8.22 -7.79 -13.62
C ILE A 309 9.04 -6.56 -14.00
N ASP A 310 9.43 -5.79 -12.99
CA ASP A 310 10.34 -4.65 -13.09
C ASP A 310 11.51 -4.92 -12.13
N ASP A 311 12.73 -4.95 -12.66
CA ASP A 311 13.96 -5.22 -11.92
C ASP A 311 14.89 -3.99 -11.87
N THR A 312 14.32 -2.79 -11.93
CA THR A 312 15.06 -1.54 -11.80
C THR A 312 15.68 -1.45 -10.40
N PRO A 313 16.99 -1.39 -10.27
CA PRO A 313 17.65 -1.20 -8.98
C PRO A 313 17.43 0.23 -8.46
N GLN A 314 17.40 0.41 -7.15
CA GLN A 314 17.28 1.73 -6.48
C GLN A 314 16.03 2.52 -6.88
N LEU A 315 14.90 1.84 -6.98
CA LEU A 315 13.62 2.46 -7.32
C LEU A 315 13.20 3.47 -6.24
N THR A 316 12.93 4.70 -6.65
CA THR A 316 12.32 5.70 -5.77
C THR A 316 10.83 5.45 -5.62
N ILE A 317 10.24 5.93 -4.53
CA ILE A 317 8.79 5.80 -4.32
C ILE A 317 7.98 6.55 -5.41
N TYR A 318 8.53 7.65 -5.94
CA TYR A 318 7.90 8.44 -7.01
C TYR A 318 7.87 7.68 -8.34
N GLU A 319 9.01 7.08 -8.73
CA GLU A 319 9.07 6.21 -9.92
C GLU A 319 8.15 5.00 -9.80
N LEU A 320 8.11 4.36 -8.62
CA LEU A 320 7.19 3.25 -8.34
C LEU A 320 5.74 3.69 -8.59
N ARG A 321 5.35 4.86 -8.04
CA ARG A 321 3.99 5.43 -8.18
C ARG A 321 3.65 5.69 -9.65
N ALA A 322 4.57 6.29 -10.41
CA ALA A 322 4.40 6.55 -11.84
C ALA A 322 4.25 5.26 -12.65
N LYS A 323 5.11 4.25 -12.40
CA LYS A 323 5.04 2.94 -13.05
C LYS A 323 3.74 2.20 -12.69
N CYS A 324 3.32 2.21 -11.43
CA CYS A 324 2.07 1.58 -10.99
C CYS A 324 0.84 2.25 -11.61
N ARG A 325 0.77 3.58 -11.67
CA ARG A 325 -0.32 4.31 -12.35
C ARG A 325 -0.42 3.90 -13.83
N ARG A 326 0.71 3.87 -14.53
CA ARG A 326 0.76 3.46 -15.94
C ARG A 326 0.30 2.01 -16.12
N LEU A 327 0.76 1.08 -15.26
CA LEU A 327 0.34 -0.32 -15.31
C LEU A 327 -1.14 -0.49 -14.95
N LYS A 328 -1.66 0.29 -13.99
CA LYS A 328 -3.09 0.28 -13.65
C LYS A 328 -3.93 0.76 -14.82
N GLN A 329 -3.52 1.84 -15.49
CA GLN A 329 -4.27 2.41 -16.62
C GLN A 329 -4.26 1.51 -17.85
N HIS A 330 -3.12 0.88 -18.19
CA HIS A 330 -2.97 0.11 -19.44
C HIS A 330 -3.33 -1.38 -19.29
N HIS A 331 -3.12 -1.95 -18.12
CA HIS A 331 -3.23 -3.39 -17.91
C HIS A 331 -4.18 -3.75 -16.76
N ASP A 332 -4.75 -2.75 -16.08
CA ASP A 332 -5.65 -2.92 -14.92
C ASP A 332 -5.08 -3.89 -13.88
N ILE A 333 -3.84 -3.64 -13.43
CA ILE A 333 -3.22 -4.46 -12.39
C ILE A 333 -4.08 -4.47 -11.13
N GLN A 334 -4.15 -5.64 -10.47
CA GLN A 334 -4.98 -5.87 -9.30
C GLN A 334 -4.18 -6.00 -8.01
N MET A 335 -2.88 -6.17 -8.10
CA MET A 335 -1.97 -6.25 -6.94
C MET A 335 -0.56 -5.85 -7.32
N VAL A 336 0.15 -5.24 -6.37
CA VAL A 336 1.57 -4.86 -6.51
C VAL A 336 2.39 -5.61 -5.46
N PHE A 337 3.52 -6.18 -5.88
CA PHE A 337 4.54 -6.78 -5.03
C PHE A 337 5.83 -5.98 -5.10
N ILE A 338 6.52 -5.81 -3.95
CA ILE A 338 7.77 -5.07 -3.84
C ILE A 338 8.78 -5.89 -3.03
N ASP A 339 9.89 -6.30 -3.64
CA ASP A 339 10.98 -7.06 -3.01
C ASP A 339 12.29 -6.26 -3.01
N TYR A 340 12.70 -5.60 -1.94
CA TYR A 340 12.11 -5.36 -0.62
C TYR A 340 12.29 -3.90 -0.19
N LEU A 341 11.50 -3.44 0.77
CA LEU A 341 11.40 -2.03 1.20
C LEU A 341 12.74 -1.35 1.50
N GLN A 342 13.67 -2.08 2.15
CA GLN A 342 14.95 -1.53 2.57
C GLN A 342 15.89 -1.21 1.40
N LEU A 343 15.57 -1.55 0.16
CA LEU A 343 16.32 -1.13 -1.03
C LEU A 343 15.71 0.08 -1.73
N MET A 344 14.51 0.49 -1.34
CA MET A 344 13.87 1.69 -1.88
C MET A 344 14.51 2.96 -1.32
N SER A 345 14.41 4.05 -2.09
CA SER A 345 14.79 5.40 -1.69
C SER A 345 13.56 6.31 -1.60
N ALA A 346 13.55 7.21 -0.61
CA ALA A 346 12.53 8.24 -0.49
C ALA A 346 12.81 9.49 -1.36
N GLY A 347 13.92 9.49 -2.13
CA GLY A 347 14.37 10.61 -2.97
C GLY A 347 15.49 11.44 -2.36
N SER A 348 16.16 12.26 -3.19
CA SER A 348 17.43 12.94 -2.89
C SER A 348 17.37 13.95 -1.72
N ASP A 349 16.24 14.54 -1.42
CA ASP A 349 16.11 15.57 -0.37
C ASP A 349 16.32 15.05 1.06
N MET A 350 16.13 13.76 1.32
CA MET A 350 16.38 13.16 2.64
C MET A 350 17.83 12.75 2.85
N MET A 351 18.55 12.38 1.81
CA MET A 351 19.97 12.03 1.89
C MET A 351 20.85 13.23 2.29
N THR A 352 20.54 14.42 1.81
CA THR A 352 21.30 15.65 2.08
C THR A 352 21.14 16.19 3.50
N ARG A 353 20.14 15.72 4.27
CA ARG A 353 19.86 16.22 5.64
C ARG A 353 20.32 15.31 6.76
N GLY A 354 21.10 14.26 6.48
CA GLY A 354 21.53 13.31 7.52
C GLY A 354 20.36 12.54 8.13
N GLY A 355 19.32 12.26 7.34
CA GLY A 355 18.12 11.55 7.76
C GLY A 355 18.46 10.14 8.25
N ASN A 356 17.86 9.74 9.39
CA ASN A 356 17.98 8.40 9.90
C ASN A 356 17.24 7.43 8.96
N ARG A 357 17.85 6.29 8.62
CA ARG A 357 17.24 5.24 7.77
C ARG A 357 15.84 4.84 8.23
N GLU A 358 15.58 4.87 9.53
CA GLU A 358 14.27 4.61 10.12
C GLU A 358 13.22 5.62 9.66
N GLN A 359 13.57 6.91 9.54
CA GLN A 359 12.66 7.96 9.07
C GLN A 359 12.35 7.81 7.57
N GLU A 360 13.35 7.40 6.79
CA GLU A 360 13.18 7.13 5.37
C GLU A 360 12.20 5.98 5.13
N ILE A 361 12.40 4.85 5.80
CA ILE A 361 11.51 3.68 5.73
C ILE A 361 10.09 4.04 6.20
N SER A 362 9.97 4.86 7.23
CA SER A 362 8.70 5.38 7.74
C SER A 362 7.94 6.21 6.68
N THR A 363 8.68 7.03 5.93
CA THR A 363 8.11 7.83 4.84
C THR A 363 7.67 6.94 3.69
N ILE A 364 8.49 5.97 3.28
CA ILE A 364 8.16 5.00 2.23
C ILE A 364 6.90 4.22 2.61
N SER A 365 6.80 3.72 3.84
CA SER A 365 5.63 2.96 4.33
C SER A 365 4.33 3.76 4.19
N ARG A 366 4.32 5.03 4.66
CA ARG A 366 3.16 5.91 4.52
C ARG A 366 2.79 6.18 3.08
N GLN A 367 3.78 6.39 2.21
CA GLN A 367 3.54 6.64 0.79
C GLN A 367 3.03 5.39 0.07
N LEU A 368 3.48 4.18 0.45
CA LEU A 368 2.91 2.92 -0.08
C LEU A 368 1.47 2.72 0.37
N LYS A 369 1.13 3.09 1.61
CA LYS A 369 -0.26 3.07 2.07
C LYS A 369 -1.13 4.08 1.31
N ALA A 370 -0.60 5.27 1.02
CA ALA A 370 -1.28 6.26 0.19
C ALA A 370 -1.48 5.73 -1.25
N LEU A 371 -0.43 5.11 -1.84
CA LEU A 371 -0.48 4.52 -3.17
C LEU A 371 -1.53 3.40 -3.27
N SER A 372 -1.61 2.51 -2.27
CA SER A 372 -2.61 1.44 -2.26
C SER A 372 -4.04 1.98 -2.29
N LYS A 373 -4.31 3.07 -1.54
CA LYS A 373 -5.61 3.75 -1.53
C LYS A 373 -5.90 4.47 -2.85
N GLU A 374 -4.91 5.17 -3.39
CA GLU A 374 -5.02 5.93 -4.64
C GLU A 374 -5.37 5.04 -5.83
N LEU A 375 -4.67 3.90 -5.94
CA LEU A 375 -4.89 2.95 -7.04
C LEU A 375 -6.07 2.01 -6.79
N GLY A 376 -6.62 1.97 -5.56
CA GLY A 376 -7.67 1.04 -5.19
C GLY A 376 -7.25 -0.43 -5.30
N ILE A 377 -5.98 -0.76 -5.03
CA ILE A 377 -5.45 -2.13 -5.10
C ILE A 377 -4.59 -2.46 -3.87
N PRO A 378 -4.48 -3.74 -3.48
CA PRO A 378 -3.55 -4.17 -2.45
C PRO A 378 -2.09 -4.03 -2.91
N VAL A 379 -1.24 -3.61 -1.98
CA VAL A 379 0.21 -3.54 -2.13
C VAL A 379 0.85 -4.47 -1.11
N LEU A 380 1.60 -5.48 -1.55
CA LEU A 380 2.40 -6.35 -0.69
C LEU A 380 3.86 -5.92 -0.77
N ALA A 381 4.36 -5.40 0.34
CA ALA A 381 5.74 -4.98 0.46
C ALA A 381 6.50 -5.94 1.38
N MET A 382 7.65 -6.40 0.91
CA MET A 382 8.50 -7.30 1.67
C MET A 382 9.46 -6.54 2.56
N SER A 383 9.73 -7.08 3.74
CA SER A 383 10.64 -6.50 4.72
C SER A 383 11.56 -7.56 5.32
N GLN A 384 12.77 -7.17 5.67
CA GLN A 384 13.70 -8.03 6.38
C GLN A 384 13.57 -7.81 7.89
N LEU A 385 13.51 -8.89 8.66
CA LEU A 385 13.46 -8.84 10.12
C LEU A 385 14.83 -8.56 10.73
N SER A 386 14.83 -7.93 11.91
CA SER A 386 16.02 -7.67 12.72
C SER A 386 16.75 -8.97 13.06
N ARG A 387 18.09 -8.89 13.21
CA ARG A 387 18.93 -10.02 13.65
C ARG A 387 18.64 -10.46 15.08
N ALA A 388 17.94 -9.64 15.87
CA ALA A 388 17.55 -9.96 17.24
C ALA A 388 16.70 -11.26 17.35
N VAL A 389 15.95 -11.62 16.29
CA VAL A 389 15.21 -12.90 16.23
C VAL A 389 16.15 -14.10 16.40
N GLU A 390 17.34 -14.09 15.78
CA GLU A 390 18.28 -15.20 15.80
C GLU A 390 19.00 -15.35 17.14
N THR A 391 19.19 -14.23 17.86
CA THR A 391 19.83 -14.22 19.18
C THR A 391 18.87 -14.54 20.32
N ARG A 392 17.57 -14.54 20.05
CA ARG A 392 16.52 -14.88 21.02
C ARG A 392 16.57 -16.36 21.34
N GLY A 393 16.44 -16.70 22.62
CA GLY A 393 16.25 -18.10 23.06
C GLY A 393 14.89 -18.68 22.64
N GLY A 394 14.77 -20.00 22.66
CA GLY A 394 13.51 -20.70 22.34
C GLY A 394 13.30 -20.93 20.86
N THR A 395 12.05 -20.91 20.41
CA THR A 395 11.63 -21.27 19.04
C THR A 395 12.08 -20.28 17.97
N LYS A 396 12.55 -19.09 18.33
CA LYS A 396 12.93 -18.00 17.42
C LYS A 396 11.79 -17.59 16.47
N GLU A 397 10.56 -17.75 16.93
CA GLU A 397 9.37 -17.35 16.21
C GLU A 397 9.34 -15.80 16.09
N PRO A 398 9.09 -15.23 14.90
CA PRO A 398 9.05 -13.80 14.69
C PRO A 398 7.84 -13.14 15.37
N MET A 399 8.04 -11.90 15.85
CA MET A 399 7.02 -11.07 16.47
C MET A 399 7.00 -9.67 15.85
N LEU A 400 5.92 -8.90 16.06
CA LEU A 400 5.81 -7.51 15.57
C LEU A 400 6.98 -6.63 16.02
N SER A 401 7.48 -6.82 17.25
CA SER A 401 8.66 -6.10 17.75
C SER A 401 9.94 -6.34 16.95
N ASP A 402 10.01 -7.38 16.12
CA ASP A 402 11.19 -7.70 15.30
C ASP A 402 11.24 -6.85 14.01
N LEU A 403 10.18 -6.09 13.72
CA LEU A 403 10.13 -5.01 12.73
C LEU A 403 10.75 -3.69 13.24
N ARG A 404 11.48 -3.70 14.35
CA ARG A 404 11.87 -2.55 15.18
C ARG A 404 12.70 -1.45 14.50
N GLU A 405 13.37 -1.71 13.41
CA GLU A 405 14.01 -0.67 12.60
C GLU A 405 12.98 0.12 11.77
N SER A 406 11.68 -0.19 11.94
CA SER A 406 10.58 0.32 11.15
C SER A 406 9.27 0.28 11.93
N GLY A 407 9.23 0.84 13.15
CA GLY A 407 8.00 0.90 13.96
C GLY A 407 6.81 1.55 13.23
N ALA A 408 7.09 2.42 12.27
CA ALA A 408 6.08 3.01 11.40
C ALA A 408 5.46 1.99 10.42
N ILE A 409 6.25 1.03 9.90
CA ILE A 409 5.71 -0.02 9.02
C ILE A 409 4.60 -0.80 9.73
N GLU A 410 4.83 -1.14 11.03
CA GLU A 410 3.81 -1.82 11.82
C GLU A 410 2.55 -0.98 11.94
N GLN A 411 2.67 0.33 12.17
CA GLN A 411 1.52 1.22 12.34
C GLN A 411 0.72 1.41 11.04
N ASP A 412 1.41 1.61 9.92
CA ASP A 412 0.81 1.91 8.62
C ASP A 412 0.16 0.66 7.97
N ALA A 413 0.75 -0.53 8.19
CA ALA A 413 0.27 -1.78 7.63
C ALA A 413 -1.13 -2.17 8.13
N ASP A 414 -1.98 -2.65 7.24
CA ASP A 414 -3.26 -3.25 7.58
C ASP A 414 -3.10 -4.73 7.94
N ILE A 415 -2.18 -5.41 7.25
CA ILE A 415 -1.86 -6.82 7.44
C ILE A 415 -0.34 -6.95 7.60
N VAL A 416 0.09 -7.71 8.62
CA VAL A 416 1.49 -8.11 8.80
C VAL A 416 1.56 -9.62 8.86
N MET A 417 2.35 -10.20 7.96
CA MET A 417 2.61 -11.63 7.88
C MET A 417 4.09 -11.92 8.08
N PHE A 418 4.39 -12.97 8.83
CA PHE A 418 5.74 -13.51 8.97
C PHE A 418 5.84 -14.88 8.33
N ILE A 419 6.99 -15.17 7.71
CA ILE A 419 7.35 -16.53 7.30
C ILE A 419 8.27 -17.10 8.35
N TYR A 420 7.87 -18.24 8.89
CA TYR A 420 8.64 -18.99 9.87
C TYR A 420 8.81 -20.43 9.40
N ARG A 421 10.04 -20.93 9.42
CA ARG A 421 10.35 -22.32 9.07
C ARG A 421 11.04 -22.98 10.25
N PRO A 422 10.30 -23.77 11.06
CA PRO A 422 10.87 -24.46 12.24
C PRO A 422 12.04 -25.38 11.90
N GLU A 423 11.96 -26.10 10.76
CA GLU A 423 13.04 -26.95 10.25
C GLU A 423 14.38 -26.22 10.13
N TYR A 424 14.38 -24.95 9.68
CA TYR A 424 15.58 -24.12 9.53
C TYR A 424 16.30 -23.93 10.87
N TYR A 425 15.58 -23.92 11.97
CA TYR A 425 16.09 -23.83 13.32
C TYR A 425 16.31 -25.19 14.00
N GLY A 426 16.21 -26.30 13.24
CA GLY A 426 16.46 -27.64 13.74
C GLY A 426 15.27 -28.28 14.48
N ILE A 427 14.11 -27.61 14.48
CA ILE A 427 12.87 -28.14 15.06
C ILE A 427 12.21 -29.02 13.99
N LYS A 428 12.20 -30.36 14.20
CA LYS A 428 11.70 -31.31 13.22
C LYS A 428 10.25 -31.73 13.44
N GLU A 429 9.77 -31.51 14.65
CA GLU A 429 8.40 -31.85 15.06
C GLU A 429 7.86 -30.78 15.99
N ASP A 430 6.58 -30.51 15.88
CA ASP A 430 5.81 -29.65 16.77
C ASP A 430 4.45 -30.28 17.11
N ASN A 431 3.55 -29.53 17.77
CA ASN A 431 2.24 -30.03 18.18
C ASN A 431 1.36 -30.44 16.99
N ASP A 432 1.62 -29.94 15.79
CA ASP A 432 0.87 -30.18 14.56
C ASP A 432 1.53 -31.29 13.68
N GLY A 433 2.62 -31.90 14.14
CA GLY A 433 3.32 -33.00 13.49
C GLY A 433 4.70 -32.62 12.93
N SER A 434 5.11 -33.29 11.83
CA SER A 434 6.42 -33.03 11.19
C SER A 434 6.49 -31.65 10.57
N THR A 435 7.59 -30.94 10.85
CA THR A 435 7.86 -29.61 10.30
C THR A 435 8.75 -29.64 9.04
N ILE A 436 9.18 -30.85 8.63
CA ILE A 436 10.09 -31.03 7.49
C ILE A 436 9.40 -30.60 6.19
N GLY A 437 10.00 -29.65 5.48
CA GLY A 437 9.41 -29.09 4.27
C GLY A 437 8.16 -28.23 4.51
N MET A 438 7.87 -27.87 5.77
CA MET A 438 6.75 -27.01 6.13
C MET A 438 7.23 -25.59 6.46
N ALA A 439 6.35 -24.63 6.22
CA ALA A 439 6.54 -23.24 6.59
C ALA A 439 5.23 -22.68 7.15
N ASP A 440 5.34 -21.96 8.24
CA ASP A 440 4.21 -21.29 8.86
C ASP A 440 4.16 -19.85 8.41
N ILE A 441 3.01 -19.43 7.89
CA ILE A 441 2.68 -18.03 7.63
C ILE A 441 1.90 -17.51 8.83
N ILE A 442 2.55 -16.65 9.61
CA ILE A 442 1.99 -16.11 10.84
C ILE A 442 1.36 -14.77 10.54
N LEU A 443 0.05 -14.68 10.59
CA LEU A 443 -0.71 -13.44 10.47
C LEU A 443 -0.71 -12.74 11.83
N ALA A 444 0.28 -11.85 12.04
CA ALA A 444 0.53 -11.20 13.33
C ALA A 444 -0.32 -9.95 13.55
N LYS A 445 -0.74 -9.30 12.47
CA LYS A 445 -1.65 -8.14 12.49
C LYS A 445 -2.64 -8.23 11.35
N HIS A 446 -3.91 -7.97 11.64
CA HIS A 446 -4.97 -7.82 10.65
C HIS A 446 -6.00 -6.81 11.17
N ARG A 447 -6.09 -5.63 10.55
CA ARG A 447 -7.01 -4.54 10.99
C ARG A 447 -8.48 -4.92 10.84
N SER A 448 -8.81 -5.75 9.86
CA SER A 448 -10.21 -6.07 9.50
C SER A 448 -10.60 -7.50 9.85
N GLY A 449 -9.75 -8.27 10.54
CA GLY A 449 -10.01 -9.68 10.82
C GLY A 449 -9.17 -10.23 11.97
N GLY A 450 -9.22 -11.56 12.14
CA GLY A 450 -8.45 -12.27 13.14
C GLY A 450 -6.98 -12.45 12.76
N THR A 451 -6.15 -12.70 13.76
CA THR A 451 -4.77 -13.17 13.61
C THR A 451 -4.73 -14.71 13.68
N GLY A 452 -3.68 -15.30 13.15
CA GLY A 452 -3.57 -16.77 13.15
C GLY A 452 -2.31 -17.26 12.48
N ARG A 453 -2.23 -18.58 12.32
CA ARG A 453 -1.12 -19.27 11.67
C ARG A 453 -1.67 -20.19 10.59
N VAL A 454 -1.06 -20.14 9.42
CA VAL A 454 -1.36 -21.01 8.29
C VAL A 454 -0.13 -21.81 7.94
N ARG A 455 -0.24 -23.13 7.91
CA ARG A 455 0.85 -24.02 7.53
C ARG A 455 0.81 -24.28 6.04
N LEU A 456 1.93 -24.09 5.35
CA LEU A 456 2.11 -24.34 3.92
C LEU A 456 3.26 -25.30 3.70
N ARG A 457 3.27 -25.99 2.57
CA ARG A 457 4.40 -26.80 2.12
C ARG A 457 5.40 -25.95 1.38
N PHE A 458 6.66 -25.98 1.79
CA PHE A 458 7.78 -25.36 1.11
C PHE A 458 8.63 -26.37 0.37
N GLN A 459 8.70 -26.26 -0.93
CA GLN A 459 9.48 -27.12 -1.80
C GLN A 459 10.77 -26.39 -2.19
N GLY A 460 11.83 -26.53 -1.38
CA GLY A 460 13.08 -25.77 -1.53
C GLY A 460 13.76 -25.97 -2.88
N GLN A 461 13.72 -27.18 -3.45
CA GLN A 461 14.31 -27.51 -4.76
C GLN A 461 13.66 -26.77 -5.94
N TYR A 462 12.38 -26.36 -5.79
CA TYR A 462 11.60 -25.62 -6.77
C TYR A 462 11.36 -24.15 -6.38
N ALA A 463 11.85 -23.76 -5.21
CA ALA A 463 11.60 -22.44 -4.61
C ALA A 463 10.11 -22.06 -4.61
N ARG A 464 9.21 -23.01 -4.30
CA ARG A 464 7.76 -22.86 -4.39
C ARG A 464 7.07 -23.15 -3.07
N PHE A 465 6.03 -22.37 -2.76
CA PHE A 465 5.05 -22.66 -1.72
C PHE A 465 3.77 -23.24 -2.34
N THR A 466 3.18 -24.23 -1.66
CA THR A 466 1.91 -24.85 -2.06
C THR A 466 1.04 -25.11 -0.83
N ASN A 467 -0.26 -25.28 -1.05
CA ASN A 467 -1.14 -25.80 -0.02
C ASN A 467 -0.65 -27.18 0.44
N PRO A 468 -0.76 -27.52 1.74
CA PRO A 468 -0.46 -28.87 2.19
C PRO A 468 -1.43 -29.84 1.52
N GLU A 469 -0.89 -30.86 0.86
CA GLU A 469 -1.70 -31.97 0.39
C GLU A 469 -2.12 -32.75 1.62
N PHE A 470 -3.38 -32.67 2.00
CA PHE A 470 -3.96 -33.64 2.91
C PHE A 470 -3.99 -34.98 2.15
N LEU A 471 -3.09 -35.90 2.51
CA LEU A 471 -3.18 -37.28 2.04
C LEU A 471 -4.56 -37.81 2.48
N THR A 472 -5.48 -37.91 1.54
CA THR A 472 -6.70 -38.67 1.78
C THR A 472 -6.26 -40.08 2.15
N ASN A 473 -6.95 -40.74 3.10
CA ASN A 473 -6.62 -42.09 3.55
C ASN A 473 -6.45 -43.10 2.41
N GLU A 474 -6.94 -42.81 1.22
CA GLU A 474 -6.74 -43.61 0.01
C GLU A 474 -5.31 -43.50 -0.57
N GLN A 475 -4.62 -42.35 -0.42
CA GLN A 475 -3.25 -42.18 -0.90
C GLN A 475 -2.20 -42.72 0.09
N VAL A 476 -2.52 -42.75 1.38
CA VAL A 476 -1.66 -43.38 2.39
C VAL A 476 -1.60 -44.90 2.16
N ASN A 477 -2.72 -45.52 1.77
CA ASN A 477 -2.77 -46.94 1.46
C ASN A 477 -2.07 -47.34 0.16
N ASN A 478 -1.99 -46.40 -0.83
CA ASN A 478 -1.30 -46.68 -2.11
C ASN A 478 0.24 -46.53 -2.03
N ASN A 479 0.77 -45.82 -1.05
CA ASN A 479 2.22 -45.68 -0.84
C ASN A 479 2.82 -46.72 0.14
N MET A 480 2.00 -47.48 0.82
CA MET A 480 2.46 -48.70 1.51
C MET A 480 2.47 -49.84 0.49
N LEU A 481 3.55 -50.01 -0.21
CA LEU A 481 3.85 -51.26 -0.87
C LEU A 481 3.78 -52.38 0.20
N PRO A 482 2.96 -53.41 0.02
CA PRO A 482 2.92 -54.50 0.98
C PRO A 482 4.28 -55.20 0.97
N GLN A 483 5.07 -54.99 2.01
CA GLN A 483 6.19 -55.88 2.30
C GLN A 483 5.57 -57.17 2.87
N ASN A 484 5.75 -58.26 2.16
CA ASN A 484 5.31 -59.61 2.39
C ASN A 484 3.93 -59.99 1.84
N THR A 485 3.89 -60.36 0.60
CA THR A 485 2.92 -61.29 0.07
C THR A 485 3.38 -62.72 0.48
N GLY A 486 2.83 -63.23 1.55
CA GLY A 486 2.83 -64.67 1.75
C GLY A 486 1.93 -65.29 0.68
N PHE A 487 2.49 -66.09 -0.19
CA PHE A 487 1.69 -66.93 -1.10
C PHE A 487 1.24 -68.14 -0.32
N ASP A 488 -0.04 -68.56 -0.44
CA ASP A 488 -0.48 -69.87 -0.02
C ASP A 488 -0.02 -70.90 -1.07
N GLU A 489 -0.09 -72.17 -0.71
CA GLU A 489 0.36 -73.27 -1.58
C GLU A 489 -0.38 -73.37 -2.93
N SER A 490 -1.43 -72.58 -3.16
CA SER A 490 -2.21 -72.56 -4.41
C SER A 490 -1.86 -71.35 -5.34
N GLY A 491 -0.99 -70.42 -4.94
CA GLY A 491 -0.46 -69.34 -5.79
C GLY A 491 -1.43 -68.19 -6.09
N ALA A 492 -2.56 -68.08 -5.39
CA ALA A 492 -3.51 -66.99 -5.58
C ALA A 492 -3.43 -65.96 -4.43
N PRO A 493 -3.42 -64.64 -4.71
CA PRO A 493 -3.41 -63.63 -3.68
C PRO A 493 -4.79 -63.53 -3.00
N THR A 494 -4.87 -63.78 -1.73
CA THR A 494 -6.08 -63.55 -0.92
C THR A 494 -6.02 -62.21 -0.23
N MET A 495 -6.96 -61.34 -0.56
CA MET A 495 -7.17 -60.06 0.10
C MET A 495 -8.30 -60.20 1.14
N LEU A 496 -7.97 -60.13 2.40
CA LEU A 496 -8.97 -60.01 3.46
C LEU A 496 -9.32 -58.54 3.67
N ILE A 497 -10.48 -58.13 3.19
CA ILE A 497 -11.04 -56.80 3.44
C ILE A 497 -11.94 -56.91 4.67
N ASP A 498 -11.48 -56.41 5.80
CA ASP A 498 -12.27 -56.29 7.02
C ASP A 498 -13.19 -55.05 6.95
N SER A 499 -14.46 -55.26 6.57
CA SER A 499 -15.47 -54.22 6.48
C SER A 499 -16.13 -53.97 7.82
N LYS A 500 -16.07 -52.76 8.33
CA LYS A 500 -16.76 -52.30 9.55
C LYS A 500 -18.29 -52.50 9.52
N ILE A 501 -18.87 -52.82 8.37
CA ILE A 501 -20.32 -52.99 8.17
C ILE A 501 -20.79 -54.37 8.71
N ASN A 502 -19.90 -55.34 8.92
CA ASN A 502 -20.25 -56.70 9.37
C ASN A 502 -20.05 -56.99 10.87
N ARG A 503 -19.83 -55.97 11.69
CA ARG A 503 -19.90 -56.18 13.15
C ARG A 503 -21.36 -56.18 13.58
N LYS A 504 -21.87 -57.35 13.91
CA LYS A 504 -23.16 -57.56 14.58
C LYS A 504 -23.21 -56.70 15.84
N ASN A 505 -24.25 -55.86 15.95
CA ASN A 505 -24.64 -55.20 17.19
C ASN A 505 -25.13 -56.30 18.17
N ASP A 506 -24.32 -56.71 19.10
CA ASP A 506 -24.78 -57.39 20.31
C ASP A 506 -24.99 -56.32 21.40
N GLY A 507 -26.26 -56.10 21.71
CA GLY A 507 -26.75 -55.59 22.99
C GLY A 507 -26.77 -54.04 23.15
N LEU A 508 -27.89 -53.45 22.79
CA LEU A 508 -28.45 -52.29 23.51
C LEU A 508 -29.97 -52.43 23.55
N GLU A 509 -30.48 -52.86 24.73
CA GLU A 509 -31.91 -52.81 25.06
C GLU A 509 -32.42 -51.38 25.06
N PHE A 510 -33.47 -51.13 24.29
CA PHE A 510 -34.25 -49.91 24.37
C PHE A 510 -35.12 -49.91 25.61
N ALA A 511 -34.83 -49.11 26.60
CA ALA A 511 -35.75 -48.74 27.66
C ALA A 511 -36.73 -47.67 27.13
N THR A 512 -37.98 -48.10 26.90
CA THR A 512 -39.13 -47.23 26.70
C THR A 512 -39.53 -46.62 28.05
N GLY A 513 -39.48 -45.31 28.14
CA GLY A 513 -39.98 -44.54 29.29
C GLY A 513 -40.09 -43.05 28.94
N LEU A 514 -41.23 -42.66 28.41
CA LEU A 514 -41.68 -41.25 28.39
C LEU A 514 -42.26 -40.93 29.77
N PRO A 515 -42.00 -39.73 30.29
CA PRO A 515 -43.03 -39.02 31.01
C PRO A 515 -43.42 -37.74 30.25
N ASN A 516 -44.72 -37.59 30.11
CA ASN A 516 -45.38 -36.30 29.84
C ASN A 516 -44.98 -35.29 30.91
N ASP A 517 -44.67 -34.07 30.52
CA ASP A 517 -45.07 -32.89 31.29
C ASP A 517 -45.06 -31.63 30.40
N GLU A 518 -46.14 -30.89 30.55
CA GLU A 518 -46.53 -29.66 29.85
C GLU A 518 -45.63 -28.47 30.23
N PRO A 519 -45.57 -27.40 29.40
CA PRO A 519 -44.81 -26.18 29.68
C PRO A 519 -45.59 -25.22 30.57
N PRO A 520 -44.98 -24.52 31.49
CA PRO A 520 -45.56 -23.30 32.06
C PRO A 520 -44.97 -22.03 31.41
N PHE A 521 -45.88 -21.20 30.90
CA PHE A 521 -45.90 -19.76 30.68
C PHE A 521 -44.72 -19.07 29.95
#